data_27bcbf7cb37e28b10193ba3e9b5f1b7a
#
_entry.id   27bcbf7cb37e28b10193ba3e9b5f1b7a
#
_cell.length_a   1.000
_cell.length_b   1.000
_cell.length_c   1.000
_cell.angle_alpha   90.00
_cell.angle_beta   90.00
_cell.angle_gamma   90.00
#
_symmetry.space_group_name_H-M   'P 1'
#
loop_
_entity.id
_entity.type
_entity.pdbx_description
1 polymer ?
#
loop_
_entity_poly.entity_id
_entity_poly.type
_entity_poly.pdbx_seq_one_letter_code
_entity_poly.pdbx_strand_id
1 'polypeptide(L)'
;QGGAAAVELALILVFSGFLLPVVFLFSRVFYHYNVIKQATQDAANYMAALPRVEMITPAGMTLAQVRAREIVDNAISEAGIKPPEDLIISVRCNNGGDCIPAIAVQDVRVGATFTLVDGFWQDTGTWLPDTFGSSWTFSVSSDAIYQN
;
A
#
# COMPACT_ATOMS: atom_id res chain seq x y z
N GLN A 1 -43.80 -27.82 -14.94
CA GLN A 1 -42.64 -27.13 -15.52
C GLN A 1 -42.09 -25.97 -14.62
N GLY A 2 -42.72 -25.65 -13.47
CA GLY A 2 -42.27 -24.58 -12.59
C GLY A 2 -41.09 -24.92 -11.63
N GLY A 3 -40.79 -26.19 -11.42
CA GLY A 3 -39.75 -26.60 -10.46
C GLY A 3 -38.30 -26.39 -10.93
N ALA A 4 -38.06 -26.49 -12.21
CA ALA A 4 -36.73 -26.32 -12.78
C ALA A 4 -36.20 -24.87 -12.60
N ALA A 5 -37.03 -23.87 -12.88
CA ALA A 5 -36.68 -22.46 -12.72
C ALA A 5 -36.40 -22.07 -11.24
N ALA A 6 -37.10 -22.68 -10.30
CA ALA A 6 -36.87 -22.45 -8.86
C ALA A 6 -35.49 -23.02 -8.40
N VAL A 7 -35.11 -24.18 -8.92
CA VAL A 7 -33.79 -24.78 -8.63
C VAL A 7 -32.67 -23.96 -9.25
N GLU A 8 -32.83 -23.49 -10.48
CA GLU A 8 -31.88 -22.64 -11.15
C GLU A 8 -31.64 -21.32 -10.42
N LEU A 9 -32.74 -20.65 -9.99
CA LEU A 9 -32.67 -19.45 -9.19
C LEU A 9 -31.97 -19.70 -7.85
N ALA A 10 -32.30 -20.78 -7.16
CA ALA A 10 -31.65 -21.13 -5.89
C ALA A 10 -30.15 -21.36 -6.07
N LEU A 11 -29.73 -22.00 -7.14
CA LEU A 11 -28.33 -22.26 -7.46
C LEU A 11 -27.57 -20.95 -7.73
N ILE A 12 -28.17 -20.03 -8.50
CA ILE A 12 -27.60 -18.70 -8.77
C ILE A 12 -27.43 -17.90 -7.45
N LEU A 13 -28.44 -17.91 -6.58
CA LEU A 13 -28.39 -17.20 -5.30
C LEU A 13 -27.30 -17.75 -4.38
N VAL A 14 -27.17 -19.06 -4.27
CA VAL A 14 -26.12 -19.71 -3.47
C VAL A 14 -24.74 -19.35 -4.02
N PHE A 15 -24.55 -19.44 -5.34
CA PHE A 15 -23.26 -19.13 -5.96
C PHE A 15 -22.90 -17.64 -5.83
N SER A 16 -23.87 -16.75 -6.02
CA SER A 16 -23.69 -15.31 -5.82
C SER A 16 -23.37 -14.97 -4.37
N GLY A 17 -24.05 -15.63 -3.42
CA GLY A 17 -23.79 -15.46 -1.99
C GLY A 17 -22.35 -15.85 -1.58
N PHE A 18 -21.77 -16.83 -2.25
CA PHE A 18 -20.37 -17.21 -2.05
C PHE A 18 -19.37 -16.25 -2.71
N LEU A 19 -19.69 -15.72 -3.89
CA LEU A 19 -18.80 -14.83 -4.63
C LEU A 19 -18.73 -13.42 -4.04
N LEU A 20 -19.83 -12.89 -3.54
CA LEU A 20 -19.89 -11.51 -3.05
C LEU A 20 -18.86 -11.22 -1.94
N PRO A 21 -18.71 -12.02 -0.87
CA PRO A 21 -17.72 -11.78 0.16
C PRO A 21 -16.29 -11.75 -0.39
N VAL A 22 -15.98 -12.64 -1.34
CA VAL A 22 -14.66 -12.71 -1.98
C VAL A 22 -14.37 -11.44 -2.78
N VAL A 23 -15.34 -10.96 -3.57
CA VAL A 23 -15.21 -9.73 -4.34
C VAL A 23 -15.01 -8.51 -3.42
N PHE A 24 -15.76 -8.41 -2.32
CA PHE A 24 -15.60 -7.33 -1.35
C PHE A 24 -14.22 -7.34 -0.70
N LEU A 25 -13.72 -8.51 -0.32
CA LEU A 25 -12.39 -8.67 0.27
C LEU A 25 -11.29 -8.20 -0.70
N PHE A 26 -11.31 -8.68 -1.94
CA PHE A 26 -10.36 -8.23 -2.95
C PHE A 26 -10.47 -6.74 -3.23
N SER A 27 -11.67 -6.19 -3.33
CA SER A 27 -11.89 -4.76 -3.54
C SER A 27 -11.22 -3.92 -2.44
N ARG A 28 -11.36 -4.34 -1.17
CA ARG A 28 -10.72 -3.66 -0.04
C ARG A 28 -9.20 -3.74 -0.10
N VAL A 29 -8.65 -4.91 -0.39
CA VAL A 29 -7.19 -5.09 -0.54
C VAL A 29 -6.64 -4.23 -1.67
N PHE A 30 -7.29 -4.24 -2.85
CA PHE A 30 -6.89 -3.40 -3.97
C PHE A 30 -6.99 -1.91 -3.69
N TYR A 31 -8.01 -1.48 -2.95
CA TYR A 31 -8.15 -0.09 -2.53
C TYR A 31 -6.95 0.34 -1.68
N HIS A 32 -6.61 -0.41 -0.63
CA HIS A 32 -5.46 -0.11 0.23
C HIS A 32 -4.14 -0.10 -0.57
N TYR A 33 -3.94 -1.09 -1.42
CA TYR A 33 -2.77 -1.17 -2.28
C TYR A 33 -2.62 0.06 -3.19
N ASN A 34 -3.70 0.47 -3.85
CA ASN A 34 -3.69 1.61 -4.75
C ASN A 34 -3.40 2.93 -4.03
N VAL A 35 -4.02 3.15 -2.86
CA VAL A 35 -3.76 4.35 -2.04
C VAL A 35 -2.28 4.44 -1.66
N ILE A 36 -1.71 3.36 -1.14
CA ILE A 36 -0.30 3.34 -0.72
C ILE A 36 0.62 3.47 -1.93
N LYS A 37 0.28 2.86 -3.07
CA LYS A 37 1.03 3.00 -4.31
C LYS A 37 1.06 4.43 -4.81
N GLN A 38 -0.07 5.12 -4.78
CA GLN A 38 -0.15 6.53 -5.16
C GLN A 38 0.63 7.41 -4.17
N ALA A 39 0.48 7.19 -2.88
CA ALA A 39 1.20 7.92 -1.85
C ALA A 39 2.73 7.79 -1.97
N THR A 40 3.24 6.58 -2.24
CA THR A 40 4.68 6.38 -2.48
C THR A 40 5.16 7.06 -3.76
N GLN A 41 4.31 7.14 -4.79
CA GLN A 41 4.65 7.84 -6.02
C GLN A 41 4.69 9.36 -5.81
N ASP A 42 3.76 9.92 -5.07
CA ASP A 42 3.73 11.35 -4.74
C ASP A 42 4.94 11.74 -3.89
N ALA A 43 5.30 10.91 -2.91
CA ALA A 43 6.50 11.11 -2.09
C ALA A 43 7.80 11.02 -2.91
N ALA A 44 7.88 10.09 -3.86
CA ALA A 44 9.04 9.97 -4.75
C ALA A 44 9.16 11.18 -5.69
N ASN A 45 8.04 11.63 -6.26
CA ASN A 45 7.99 12.82 -7.11
C ASN A 45 8.36 14.09 -6.33
N TYR A 46 7.87 14.22 -5.08
CA TYR A 46 8.25 15.32 -4.21
C TYR A 46 9.77 15.38 -4.02
N MET A 47 10.40 14.26 -3.66
CA MET A 47 11.84 14.20 -3.45
C MET A 47 12.63 14.46 -4.75
N ALA A 48 12.14 13.97 -5.88
CA ALA A 48 12.79 14.19 -7.18
C ALA A 48 12.72 15.65 -7.67
N ALA A 49 11.75 16.41 -7.18
CA ALA A 49 11.56 17.83 -7.51
C ALA A 49 12.34 18.78 -6.59
N LEU A 50 12.93 18.29 -5.49
CA LEU A 50 13.67 19.15 -4.56
C LEU A 50 14.93 19.75 -5.19
N PRO A 51 15.29 20.98 -4.82
CA PRO A 51 16.55 21.60 -5.28
C PRO A 51 17.75 20.78 -4.85
N ARG A 52 18.75 20.70 -5.73
CA ARG A 52 19.99 19.97 -5.46
C ARG A 52 20.68 20.38 -4.16
N VAL A 53 20.61 21.66 -3.82
CA VAL A 53 21.20 22.19 -2.58
C VAL A 53 20.63 21.51 -1.34
N GLU A 54 19.33 21.21 -1.33
CA GLU A 54 18.69 20.51 -0.20
C GLU A 54 19.11 19.05 -0.13
N MET A 55 19.27 18.40 -1.28
CA MET A 55 19.64 16.99 -1.35
C MET A 55 21.12 16.70 -1.02
N ILE A 56 21.99 17.71 -1.12
CA ILE A 56 23.44 17.56 -0.82
C ILE A 56 23.73 17.79 0.68
N THR A 57 22.93 18.60 1.35
CA THR A 57 23.15 18.89 2.77
C THR A 57 22.57 17.81 3.67
N PRO A 58 23.25 17.41 4.77
CA PRO A 58 22.73 16.41 5.69
C PRO A 58 21.37 16.80 6.29
N ALA A 59 21.21 18.07 6.65
CA ALA A 59 19.95 18.57 7.21
C ALA A 59 18.82 18.55 6.19
N GLY A 60 19.08 19.00 4.96
CA GLY A 60 18.08 19.01 3.89
C GLY A 60 17.66 17.59 3.50
N MET A 61 18.60 16.67 3.35
CA MET A 61 18.30 15.27 3.06
C MET A 61 17.43 14.63 4.15
N THR A 62 17.76 14.87 5.42
CA THR A 62 16.95 14.36 6.54
C THR A 62 15.55 14.94 6.51
N LEU A 63 15.41 16.24 6.27
CA LEU A 63 14.11 16.91 6.18
C LEU A 63 13.30 16.37 5.00
N ALA A 64 13.93 16.18 3.83
CA ALA A 64 13.30 15.60 2.65
C ALA A 64 12.73 14.19 2.93
N GLN A 65 13.50 13.34 3.60
CA GLN A 65 13.05 12.00 4.00
C GLN A 65 11.89 12.04 5.00
N VAL A 66 11.92 12.94 5.97
CA VAL A 66 10.82 13.14 6.92
C VAL A 66 9.56 13.57 6.18
N ARG A 67 9.67 14.55 5.29
CA ARG A 67 8.53 15.03 4.49
C ARG A 67 7.97 13.95 3.56
N ALA A 68 8.82 13.17 2.93
CA ALA A 68 8.38 12.05 2.10
C ALA A 68 7.56 11.02 2.92
N ARG A 69 7.96 10.74 4.15
CA ARG A 69 7.19 9.86 5.06
C ARG A 69 5.87 10.50 5.46
N GLU A 70 5.87 11.79 5.83
CA GLU A 70 4.64 12.52 6.16
C GLU A 70 3.61 12.50 5.00
N ILE A 71 4.06 12.60 3.75
CA ILE A 71 3.17 12.52 2.57
C ILE A 71 2.48 11.14 2.54
N VAL A 72 3.22 10.07 2.75
CA VAL A 72 2.65 8.71 2.76
C VAL A 72 1.70 8.52 3.95
N ASP A 73 2.08 8.95 5.15
CA ASP A 73 1.26 8.83 6.36
C ASP A 73 -0.05 9.63 6.25
N ASN A 74 0.03 10.85 5.73
CA ASN A 74 -1.15 11.71 5.52
C ASN A 74 -2.10 11.08 4.49
N ALA A 75 -1.60 10.58 3.37
CA ALA A 75 -2.43 9.95 2.35
C ALA A 75 -3.16 8.70 2.88
N ILE A 76 -2.49 7.89 3.71
CA ILE A 76 -3.09 6.72 4.37
C ILE A 76 -4.18 7.17 5.34
N SER A 77 -3.90 8.20 6.13
CA SER A 77 -4.86 8.77 7.09
C SER A 77 -6.09 9.37 6.41
N GLU A 78 -5.90 10.16 5.33
CA GLU A 78 -6.98 10.78 4.55
C GLU A 78 -7.87 9.72 3.86
N ALA A 79 -7.29 8.61 3.45
CA ALA A 79 -8.04 7.48 2.89
C ALA A 79 -8.86 6.71 3.93
N GLY A 80 -8.79 7.08 5.23
CA GLY A 80 -9.46 6.39 6.31
C GLY A 80 -8.93 4.98 6.56
N ILE A 81 -7.72 4.70 6.09
CA ILE A 81 -7.04 3.42 6.31
C ILE A 81 -6.38 3.51 7.69
N LYS A 82 -6.72 2.61 8.60
CA LYS A 82 -5.98 2.48 9.85
C LYS A 82 -4.55 2.07 9.50
N PRO A 83 -3.54 2.89 9.83
CA PRO A 83 -2.16 2.54 9.50
C PRO A 83 -1.82 1.17 10.10
N PRO A 84 -1.27 0.25 9.29
CA PRO A 84 -0.80 -1.02 9.81
C PRO A 84 0.29 -0.79 10.86
N GLU A 85 0.28 -1.56 11.94
CA GLU A 85 1.27 -1.41 13.03
C GLU A 85 2.71 -1.66 12.56
N ASP A 86 2.87 -2.37 11.44
CA ASP A 86 4.14 -2.73 10.81
C ASP A 86 4.43 -1.95 9.52
N LEU A 87 3.81 -0.77 9.32
CA LEU A 87 4.10 0.07 8.17
C LEU A 87 5.56 0.56 8.20
N ILE A 88 6.36 0.04 7.28
CA ILE A 88 7.76 0.45 7.11
C ILE A 88 7.87 1.27 5.83
N ILE A 89 8.18 2.56 5.96
CA ILE A 89 8.45 3.44 4.84
C ILE A 89 9.96 3.55 4.66
N SER A 90 10.46 3.15 3.50
CA SER A 90 11.87 3.22 3.12
C SER A 90 12.07 4.24 2.02
N VAL A 91 13.07 5.10 2.17
CA VAL A 91 13.51 6.05 1.15
C VAL A 91 14.92 5.67 0.74
N ARG A 92 15.13 5.44 -0.56
CA ARG A 92 16.39 5.02 -1.13
C ARG A 92 16.75 5.88 -2.32
N CYS A 93 18.04 6.00 -2.60
CA CYS A 93 18.57 6.77 -3.70
C CYS A 93 19.54 5.91 -4.54
N ASN A 94 19.81 6.35 -5.76
CA ASN A 94 20.88 5.78 -6.59
C ASN A 94 20.79 4.25 -6.70
N ASN A 95 19.74 3.78 -7.38
CA ASN A 95 19.53 2.36 -7.65
C ASN A 95 19.31 1.49 -6.38
N GLY A 96 18.69 2.07 -5.35
CA GLY A 96 18.29 1.36 -4.15
C GLY A 96 19.28 1.40 -2.98
N GLY A 97 20.32 2.22 -3.07
CA GLY A 97 21.20 2.54 -1.95
C GLY A 97 20.60 3.51 -0.96
N ASP A 98 21.25 3.72 0.18
CA ASP A 98 20.85 4.75 1.11
C ASP A 98 21.10 6.14 0.52
N CYS A 99 20.24 7.10 0.85
CA CYS A 99 20.42 8.49 0.43
C CYS A 99 21.54 9.11 1.24
N ILE A 100 22.74 9.21 0.65
CA ILE A 100 23.93 9.74 1.29
C ILE A 100 24.11 11.20 0.86
N PRO A 101 24.18 12.16 1.79
CA PRO A 101 24.52 13.55 1.47
C PRO A 101 25.86 13.64 0.74
N ALA A 102 26.01 14.64 -0.11
CA ALA A 102 27.20 14.88 -0.96
C ALA A 102 27.37 13.93 -2.17
N ILE A 103 26.58 12.86 -2.30
CA ILE A 103 26.53 12.05 -3.52
C ILE A 103 25.42 12.60 -4.42
N ALA A 104 25.72 12.77 -5.71
CA ALA A 104 24.71 13.20 -6.68
C ALA A 104 23.58 12.16 -6.75
N VAL A 105 22.36 12.61 -6.47
CA VAL A 105 21.17 11.78 -6.59
C VAL A 105 20.78 11.71 -8.06
N GLN A 106 20.57 10.51 -8.59
CA GLN A 106 20.13 10.25 -9.95
C GLN A 106 18.66 9.80 -9.98
N ASP A 107 18.30 8.94 -9.04
CA ASP A 107 16.96 8.43 -8.86
C ASP A 107 16.61 8.35 -7.37
N VAL A 108 15.35 8.50 -7.08
CA VAL A 108 14.79 8.33 -5.73
C VAL A 108 13.74 7.23 -5.77
N ARG A 109 13.84 6.31 -4.84
CA ARG A 109 12.86 5.25 -4.63
C ARG A 109 12.22 5.39 -3.27
N VAL A 110 10.91 5.49 -3.24
CA VAL A 110 10.12 5.43 -2.00
C VAL A 110 9.36 4.11 -1.98
N GLY A 111 9.59 3.32 -0.94
CA GLY A 111 8.93 2.05 -0.75
C GLY A 111 8.13 2.03 0.55
N ALA A 112 7.01 1.33 0.56
CA ALA A 112 6.22 1.02 1.74
C ALA A 112 5.99 -0.48 1.82
N THR A 113 6.29 -1.06 2.97
CA THR A 113 5.97 -2.45 3.28
C THR A 113 4.97 -2.45 4.43
N PHE A 114 3.89 -3.19 4.28
CA PHE A 114 2.82 -3.24 5.26
C PHE A 114 2.13 -4.60 5.24
N THR A 115 1.57 -5.00 6.38
CA THR A 115 0.78 -6.21 6.51
C THR A 115 -0.70 -5.85 6.69
N LEU A 116 -1.53 -6.35 5.81
CA LEU A 116 -2.98 -6.26 5.97
C LEU A 116 -3.46 -7.46 6.79
N VAL A 117 -4.03 -7.16 7.94
CA VAL A 117 -4.73 -8.15 8.77
C VAL A 117 -6.22 -8.05 8.46
N ASP A 118 -6.81 -9.13 8.00
CA ASP A 118 -8.23 -9.16 7.72
C ASP A 118 -9.04 -9.42 9.01
N GLY A 119 -9.54 -8.33 9.61
CA GLY A 119 -10.40 -8.42 10.79
C GLY A 119 -11.77 -9.06 10.53
N PHE A 120 -12.19 -9.24 9.27
CA PHE A 120 -13.49 -9.84 8.96
C PHE A 120 -13.53 -11.33 9.31
N TRP A 121 -12.43 -12.05 9.10
CA TRP A 121 -12.35 -13.48 9.42
C TRP A 121 -11.92 -13.75 10.87
N GLN A 122 -11.30 -12.78 11.52
CA GLN A 122 -10.87 -12.88 12.92
C GLN A 122 -12.05 -12.92 13.89
N ASP A 123 -13.17 -12.29 13.54
CA ASP A 123 -14.36 -12.16 14.40
C ASP A 123 -15.44 -13.24 14.14
N THR A 124 -15.33 -13.97 13.04
CA THR A 124 -16.30 -15.02 12.67
C THR A 124 -16.06 -16.37 13.33
N GLY A 125 -15.15 -16.41 14.33
CA GLY A 125 -14.98 -17.53 15.27
C GLY A 125 -15.03 -18.94 14.68
N THR A 126 -13.89 -19.57 14.57
CA THR A 126 -13.66 -21.01 14.84
C THR A 126 -14.09 -22.10 13.86
N TRP A 127 -14.79 -21.85 12.77
CA TRP A 127 -15.15 -22.97 11.88
C TRP A 127 -14.45 -22.98 10.52
N LEU A 128 -13.69 -21.93 10.20
CA LEU A 128 -12.73 -21.96 9.08
C LEU A 128 -11.33 -22.22 9.63
N PRO A 129 -10.59 -23.19 9.07
CA PRO A 129 -9.24 -23.48 9.54
C PRO A 129 -8.33 -22.25 9.35
N ASP A 130 -7.42 -22.01 10.30
CA ASP A 130 -6.37 -20.97 10.30
C ASP A 130 -5.48 -20.94 9.04
N THR A 131 -5.70 -21.85 8.11
CA THR A 131 -5.00 -22.00 6.84
C THR A 131 -5.30 -20.90 5.81
N PHE A 132 -6.40 -20.14 5.96
CA PHE A 132 -6.60 -18.92 5.19
C PHE A 132 -5.95 -17.78 5.96
N GLY A 133 -4.62 -17.70 5.88
CA GLY A 133 -3.80 -16.74 6.59
C GLY A 133 -4.44 -15.37 6.68
N SER A 134 -4.72 -14.95 7.90
CA SER A 134 -5.37 -13.68 8.22
C SER A 134 -4.48 -12.45 7.95
N SER A 135 -3.28 -12.64 7.44
CA SER A 135 -2.35 -11.53 7.19
C SER A 135 -1.62 -11.69 5.85
N TRP A 136 -1.63 -10.60 5.08
CA TRP A 136 -0.91 -10.51 3.81
C TRP A 136 0.07 -9.36 3.86
N THR A 137 1.35 -9.66 3.65
CA THR A 137 2.40 -8.64 3.57
C THR A 137 2.54 -8.17 2.12
N PHE A 138 2.43 -6.87 1.93
CA PHE A 138 2.59 -6.20 0.65
C PHE A 138 3.82 -5.29 0.69
N SER A 139 4.55 -5.28 -0.41
CA SER A 139 5.64 -4.32 -0.64
C SER A 139 5.32 -3.54 -1.90
N VAL A 140 5.28 -2.23 -1.76
CA VAL A 140 5.01 -1.28 -2.85
C VAL A 140 6.19 -0.33 -2.94
N SER A 141 6.67 -0.07 -4.15
CA SER A 141 7.71 0.93 -4.37
C SER A 141 7.42 1.77 -5.60
N SER A 142 7.86 3.02 -5.57
CA SER A 142 7.78 3.96 -6.67
C SER A 142 9.13 4.62 -6.87
N ASP A 143 9.53 4.74 -8.12
CA ASP A 143 10.80 5.35 -8.53
C ASP A 143 10.53 6.66 -9.27
N ALA A 144 11.32 7.68 -8.98
CA ALA A 144 11.32 8.94 -9.71
C ALA A 144 12.76 9.33 -10.09
N ILE A 145 12.93 9.76 -11.33
CA ILE A 145 14.22 10.26 -11.82
C ILE A 145 14.41 11.67 -11.30
N TYR A 146 15.58 11.92 -10.72
CA TYR A 146 15.93 13.24 -10.22
C TYR A 146 16.18 14.20 -11.38
N GLN A 147 15.48 15.33 -11.40
CA GLN A 147 15.45 16.23 -12.57
C GLN A 147 16.24 17.54 -12.37
N ASN A 148 16.86 17.77 -11.20
CA ASN A 148 17.57 19.01 -10.87
C ASN A 148 19.07 18.85 -10.75
#